data_e7ce5e965e1aeb65a42b766773a76e52
#
_entry.id   e7ce5e965e1aeb65a42b766773a76e52
#
_cell.length_a   1.000
_cell.length_b   1.000
_cell.length_c   1.000
_cell.angle_alpha   90.00
_cell.angle_beta   90.00
_cell.angle_gamma   90.00
#
_symmetry.space_group_name_H-M   'P 1'
#
loop_
_entity.id
_entity.type
_entity.pdbx_description
1 polymer ?
#
loop_
_entity_poly.entity_id
_entity_poly.type
_entity_poly.pdbx_seq_one_letter_code
_entity_poly.pdbx_strand_id
1 'polypeptide(L)'
;MKLQVQLPAVADAVRSYPGDVPTPGSKPLDSRDAPELPPALTADRCVVGGVNYYVCGKGPPLVLVHSVNAAPSAAEMRPLFNHYRRTRTVFALDLPGFGLSERRDLRYQPRLMTDALHLLAAQVHQRCGMVPMDALAVSLGCEFLARAAVERPAMWGRLAFVSPTGLSGTTPRRGPPGSTREKPWLHAFLRSRPWEQTLYRGLTRPAVIRYFLERTWGSKSIDETLWEYDVLTARQPGARFAPFAFLSGALFSQDIHDIYERVSQPIWMSHGLHGDFKDFRGKRLIHDRGNWRTTVYQTGALPYFEVPSKFCADLDAFLNENEPIAPRMNAGR
;
A
#
# COMPACT_ATOMS: atom_id res chain seq x y z
N MET A 1 -37.31 -13.70 -7.00
CA MET A 1 -36.28 -14.68 -7.38
C MET A 1 -34.93 -14.07 -6.97
N LYS A 2 -34.43 -14.44 -5.77
CA LYS A 2 -33.15 -13.92 -5.23
C LYS A 2 -32.02 -14.68 -5.92
N LEU A 3 -31.25 -14.02 -6.77
CA LEU A 3 -29.97 -14.57 -7.26
C LEU A 3 -28.99 -14.60 -6.07
N GLN A 4 -28.79 -15.78 -5.50
CA GLN A 4 -27.64 -16.07 -4.64
C GLN A 4 -26.41 -16.20 -5.55
N VAL A 5 -25.63 -15.13 -5.66
CA VAL A 5 -24.30 -15.21 -6.24
C VAL A 5 -23.42 -15.92 -5.20
N GLN A 6 -23.19 -17.21 -5.41
CA GLN A 6 -22.18 -17.96 -4.69
C GLN A 6 -20.81 -17.40 -5.07
N LEU A 7 -20.26 -16.55 -4.19
CA LEU A 7 -18.85 -16.16 -4.25
C LEU A 7 -18.02 -17.42 -3.94
N PRO A 8 -17.12 -17.86 -4.83
CA PRO A 8 -16.20 -18.93 -4.50
C PRO A 8 -15.38 -18.49 -3.27
N ALA A 9 -15.16 -19.42 -2.35
CA ALA A 9 -14.54 -19.19 -1.05
C ALA A 9 -13.13 -18.59 -1.20
N VAL A 10 -13.02 -17.27 -1.16
CA VAL A 10 -11.76 -16.53 -1.13
C VAL A 10 -10.99 -16.85 0.16
N ALA A 11 -11.71 -17.31 1.21
CA ALA A 11 -11.12 -17.84 2.43
C ALA A 11 -10.25 -19.08 2.19
N ASP A 12 -10.54 -19.89 1.18
CA ASP A 12 -9.74 -21.07 0.83
C ASP A 12 -8.51 -20.71 0.00
N ALA A 13 -8.54 -19.61 -0.76
CA ALA A 13 -7.36 -19.13 -1.50
C ALA A 13 -6.23 -18.65 -0.56
N VAL A 14 -6.58 -18.14 0.63
CA VAL A 14 -5.59 -17.78 1.66
C VAL A 14 -5.08 -19.04 2.40
N ARG A 15 -5.86 -20.14 2.40
CA ARG A 15 -5.49 -21.42 3.03
C ARG A 15 -4.71 -22.38 2.15
N SER A 16 -4.78 -22.24 0.84
CA SER A 16 -4.21 -23.21 -0.11
C SER A 16 -3.25 -22.58 -1.11
N TYR A 17 -2.13 -21.98 -0.63
CA TYR A 17 -0.96 -21.83 -1.48
C TYR A 17 -0.19 -23.15 -1.47
N PRO A 18 0.02 -23.83 -2.63
CA PRO A 18 0.89 -25.00 -2.70
C PRO A 18 2.34 -24.54 -2.50
N GLY A 19 2.84 -24.73 -1.32
CA GLY A 19 4.21 -24.35 -0.91
C GLY A 19 4.39 -24.16 0.59
N ASP A 20 3.34 -24.08 1.37
CA ASP A 20 3.38 -23.97 2.82
C ASP A 20 3.56 -25.34 3.48
N VAL A 21 4.78 -25.89 3.46
CA VAL A 21 5.20 -26.87 4.46
C VAL A 21 5.85 -26.06 5.59
N PRO A 22 5.27 -26.05 6.81
CA PRO A 22 5.91 -25.42 7.96
C PRO A 22 7.25 -26.12 8.20
N THR A 23 8.34 -25.37 8.20
CA THR A 23 9.65 -25.93 8.55
C THR A 23 9.61 -26.33 10.04
N PRO A 24 9.76 -27.60 10.40
CA PRO A 24 9.76 -28.03 11.80
C PRO A 24 10.96 -27.43 12.50
N GLY A 25 10.74 -26.73 13.61
CA GLY A 25 11.80 -26.35 14.54
C GLY A 25 12.11 -24.89 14.77
N SER A 26 11.32 -23.92 14.24
CA SER A 26 11.46 -22.54 14.66
C SER A 26 10.67 -22.26 15.94
N LYS A 27 11.36 -22.16 17.09
CA LYS A 27 10.75 -21.52 18.26
C LYS A 27 10.32 -20.10 17.86
N PRO A 28 9.04 -19.70 18.08
CA PRO A 28 8.66 -18.30 17.94
C PRO A 28 9.56 -17.47 18.86
N LEU A 29 9.92 -16.25 18.46
CA LEU A 29 10.39 -15.28 19.46
C LEU A 29 9.34 -15.28 20.56
N ASP A 30 9.80 -15.33 21.80
CA ASP A 30 8.92 -15.37 22.95
C ASP A 30 8.01 -14.15 22.85
N SER A 31 6.72 -14.38 22.57
CA SER A 31 5.72 -13.32 22.40
C SER A 31 5.53 -12.49 23.68
N ARG A 32 6.18 -12.91 24.77
CA ARG A 32 6.14 -12.29 26.09
C ARG A 32 6.97 -11.00 26.19
N ASP A 33 7.95 -10.81 25.32
CA ASP A 33 8.87 -9.66 25.36
C ASP A 33 8.57 -8.58 24.30
N ALA A 34 7.58 -8.77 23.43
CA ALA A 34 7.20 -7.79 22.45
C ALA A 34 6.39 -6.64 23.10
N PRO A 35 6.71 -5.36 22.83
CA PRO A 35 5.89 -4.27 23.32
C PRO A 35 4.48 -4.39 22.75
N GLU A 36 3.48 -4.01 23.53
CA GLU A 36 2.11 -3.93 23.04
C GLU A 36 2.04 -2.97 21.85
N LEU A 37 1.41 -3.40 20.76
CA LEU A 37 1.15 -2.55 19.60
C LEU A 37 -0.29 -2.04 19.67
N PRO A 38 -0.52 -0.78 20.07
CA PRO A 38 -1.86 -0.21 20.12
C PRO A 38 -2.45 -0.06 18.72
N PRO A 39 -3.78 0.09 18.59
CA PRO A 39 -4.39 0.43 17.31
C PRO A 39 -3.78 1.70 16.69
N ALA A 40 -3.45 1.65 15.38
CA ALA A 40 -2.85 2.77 14.66
C ALA A 40 -3.78 3.98 14.52
N LEU A 41 -5.09 3.73 14.50
CA LEU A 41 -6.13 4.73 14.27
C LEU A 41 -7.25 4.60 15.31
N THR A 42 -7.83 5.72 15.72
CA THR A 42 -9.01 5.77 16.57
C THR A 42 -10.27 5.49 15.74
N ALA A 43 -10.66 4.22 15.63
CA ALA A 43 -11.74 3.74 14.78
C ALA A 43 -12.19 2.33 15.16
N ASP A 44 -13.28 1.83 14.58
CA ASP A 44 -13.63 0.41 14.65
C ASP A 44 -12.52 -0.41 14.00
N ARG A 45 -11.96 -1.35 14.74
CA ARG A 45 -10.96 -2.28 14.24
C ARG A 45 -11.62 -3.59 13.86
N CYS A 46 -11.35 -4.07 12.66
CA CYS A 46 -11.87 -5.31 12.11
C CYS A 46 -10.74 -6.18 11.53
N VAL A 47 -11.00 -7.48 11.40
CA VAL A 47 -10.06 -8.43 10.80
C VAL A 47 -10.79 -9.32 9.79
N VAL A 48 -10.23 -9.50 8.61
CA VAL A 48 -10.73 -10.43 7.58
C VAL A 48 -9.56 -11.20 6.97
N GLY A 49 -9.60 -12.55 7.02
CA GLY A 49 -8.52 -13.38 6.46
C GLY A 49 -7.12 -13.04 6.99
N GLY A 50 -6.99 -12.65 8.26
CA GLY A 50 -5.72 -12.23 8.86
C GLY A 50 -5.29 -10.79 8.52
N VAL A 51 -6.08 -10.07 7.73
CA VAL A 51 -5.84 -8.66 7.38
C VAL A 51 -6.60 -7.77 8.35
N ASN A 52 -5.88 -6.95 9.10
CA ASN A 52 -6.44 -5.93 9.97
C ASN A 52 -6.83 -4.69 9.16
N TYR A 53 -7.98 -4.10 9.48
CA TYR A 53 -8.37 -2.80 8.94
C TYR A 53 -9.15 -1.98 9.94
N TYR A 54 -9.15 -0.69 9.74
CA TYR A 54 -9.87 0.31 10.53
C TYR A 54 -10.97 0.90 9.68
N VAL A 55 -12.13 1.17 10.29
CA VAL A 55 -13.24 1.81 9.60
C VAL A 55 -13.93 2.86 10.49
N CYS A 56 -14.22 4.02 9.92
CA CYS A 56 -14.94 5.09 10.60
C CYS A 56 -15.63 6.02 9.59
N GLY A 57 -16.60 6.78 10.09
CA GLY A 57 -17.31 7.80 9.32
C GLY A 57 -18.54 7.28 8.61
N LYS A 58 -19.18 8.18 7.84
CA LYS A 58 -20.37 7.92 7.03
C LYS A 58 -20.27 8.67 5.70
N GLY A 59 -20.80 8.09 4.64
CA GLY A 59 -20.78 8.67 3.29
C GLY A 59 -20.12 7.73 2.28
N PRO A 60 -19.75 8.21 1.08
CA PRO A 60 -19.11 7.40 0.04
C PRO A 60 -17.87 6.69 0.56
N PRO A 61 -17.62 5.42 0.16
CA PRO A 61 -16.47 4.67 0.65
C PRO A 61 -15.15 5.21 0.10
N LEU A 62 -14.13 5.29 0.97
CA LEU A 62 -12.76 5.62 0.64
C LEU A 62 -11.80 4.61 1.28
N VAL A 63 -10.99 3.95 0.46
CA VAL A 63 -9.97 2.99 0.89
C VAL A 63 -8.61 3.66 0.91
N LEU A 64 -7.87 3.54 2.02
CA LEU A 64 -6.52 4.06 2.20
C LEU A 64 -5.52 2.91 2.34
N VAL A 65 -4.48 2.91 1.51
CA VAL A 65 -3.45 1.86 1.43
C VAL A 65 -2.08 2.47 1.70
N HIS A 66 -1.46 2.06 2.81
CA HIS A 66 -0.15 2.56 3.20
C HIS A 66 0.99 2.11 2.27
N SER A 67 2.14 2.76 2.39
CA SER A 67 3.37 2.39 1.68
C SER A 67 3.94 1.04 2.14
N VAL A 68 5.05 0.62 1.54
CA VAL A 68 5.84 -0.52 2.01
C VAL A 68 7.29 -0.10 2.23
N ASN A 69 7.75 -0.31 3.47
CA ASN A 69 9.13 -0.09 3.89
C ASN A 69 9.48 -1.10 5.01
N ALA A 70 10.34 -0.74 5.96
CA ALA A 70 10.74 -1.63 7.06
C ALA A 70 9.65 -1.81 8.15
N ALA A 71 8.76 -0.83 8.33
CA ALA A 71 7.81 -0.82 9.46
C ALA A 71 6.49 -0.05 9.19
N PRO A 72 5.94 -0.01 7.98
CA PRO A 72 4.76 0.79 7.69
C PRO A 72 3.50 0.16 8.29
N SER A 73 2.45 0.95 8.37
CA SER A 73 1.12 0.52 8.82
C SER A 73 0.06 1.54 8.44
N ALA A 74 -1.19 1.27 8.81
CA ALA A 74 -2.27 2.24 8.70
C ALA A 74 -2.02 3.57 9.45
N ALA A 75 -1.03 3.63 10.37
CA ALA A 75 -0.62 4.88 11.02
C ALA A 75 -0.16 5.95 10.02
N GLU A 76 0.45 5.54 8.90
CA GLU A 76 0.84 6.44 7.81
C GLU A 76 -0.38 7.14 7.18
N MET A 77 -1.55 6.54 7.25
CA MET A 77 -2.80 7.10 6.70
C MET A 77 -3.52 8.03 7.67
N ARG A 78 -3.03 8.22 8.91
CA ARG A 78 -3.71 8.97 9.98
C ARG A 78 -4.17 10.37 9.57
N PRO A 79 -3.37 11.23 8.90
CA PRO A 79 -3.84 12.57 8.50
C PRO A 79 -5.05 12.50 7.58
N LEU A 80 -5.02 11.65 6.56
CA LEU A 80 -6.10 11.46 5.60
C LEU A 80 -7.32 10.80 6.24
N PHE A 81 -7.11 9.77 7.06
CA PHE A 81 -8.18 9.10 7.78
C PHE A 81 -8.96 10.08 8.67
N ASN A 82 -8.26 10.91 9.45
CA ASN A 82 -8.89 11.89 10.33
C ASN A 82 -9.61 13.02 9.59
N HIS A 83 -9.11 13.39 8.41
CA HIS A 83 -9.77 14.37 7.56
C HIS A 83 -11.06 13.81 6.96
N TYR A 84 -10.97 12.67 6.26
CA TYR A 84 -12.07 12.13 5.47
C TYR A 84 -13.14 11.39 6.28
N ARG A 85 -12.87 10.90 7.49
CA ARG A 85 -13.88 10.28 8.36
C ARG A 85 -15.08 11.19 8.69
N ARG A 86 -14.98 12.49 8.44
CA ARG A 86 -16.03 13.49 8.66
C ARG A 86 -17.08 13.48 7.53
N THR A 87 -16.69 13.07 6.33
CA THR A 87 -17.50 13.18 5.10
C THR A 87 -17.63 11.88 4.33
N ARG A 88 -16.81 10.87 4.65
CA ARG A 88 -16.75 9.58 3.98
C ARG A 88 -16.73 8.42 4.96
N THR A 89 -17.12 7.23 4.51
CA THR A 89 -16.81 5.99 5.22
C THR A 89 -15.41 5.56 4.83
N VAL A 90 -14.44 5.78 5.72
CA VAL A 90 -13.01 5.56 5.44
C VAL A 90 -12.58 4.20 5.96
N PHE A 91 -11.90 3.45 5.11
CA PHE A 91 -11.26 2.17 5.43
C PHE A 91 -9.75 2.31 5.26
N ALA A 92 -8.98 1.96 6.28
CA ALA A 92 -7.53 1.91 6.21
C ALA A 92 -7.06 0.52 6.65
N LEU A 93 -6.34 -0.21 5.79
CA LEU A 93 -5.86 -1.55 6.14
C LEU A 93 -4.40 -1.50 6.57
N ASP A 94 -4.01 -2.49 7.36
CA ASP A 94 -2.63 -2.92 7.48
C ASP A 94 -2.40 -4.03 6.43
N LEU A 95 -1.50 -3.84 5.49
CA LEU A 95 -1.15 -4.88 4.52
C LEU A 95 -0.59 -6.14 5.23
N PRO A 96 -0.74 -7.33 4.64
CA PRO A 96 -0.17 -8.56 5.20
C PRO A 96 1.30 -8.41 5.59
N GLY A 97 1.65 -8.82 6.82
CA GLY A 97 3.00 -8.68 7.35
C GLY A 97 3.29 -7.35 8.05
N PHE A 98 2.35 -6.41 8.08
CA PHE A 98 2.50 -5.07 8.63
C PHE A 98 1.42 -4.74 9.66
N GLY A 99 1.65 -3.67 10.44
CA GLY A 99 0.69 -3.16 11.42
C GLY A 99 0.17 -4.25 12.37
N LEU A 100 -1.13 -4.37 12.52
CA LEU A 100 -1.81 -5.42 13.29
C LEU A 100 -2.30 -6.61 12.43
N SER A 101 -1.95 -6.65 11.13
CA SER A 101 -2.18 -7.80 10.28
C SER A 101 -1.26 -8.97 10.63
N GLU A 102 -1.65 -10.19 10.26
CA GLU A 102 -0.84 -11.38 10.49
C GLU A 102 0.56 -11.26 9.87
N ARG A 103 1.58 -11.69 10.64
CA ARG A 103 2.99 -11.68 10.27
C ARG A 103 3.56 -13.10 10.24
N ARG A 104 2.90 -13.99 9.50
CA ARG A 104 3.37 -15.37 9.33
C ARG A 104 4.58 -15.41 8.41
N ASP A 105 5.37 -16.47 8.52
CA ASP A 105 6.42 -16.80 7.57
C ASP A 105 5.80 -17.32 6.27
N LEU A 106 5.50 -16.40 5.36
CA LEU A 106 4.87 -16.65 4.07
C LEU A 106 5.74 -16.14 2.93
N ARG A 107 5.43 -16.54 1.72
CA ARG A 107 5.98 -15.93 0.52
C ARG A 107 5.26 -14.62 0.21
N TYR A 108 5.82 -13.51 0.66
CA TYR A 108 5.28 -12.17 0.38
C TYR A 108 5.56 -11.76 -1.05
N GLN A 109 4.49 -11.56 -1.80
CA GLN A 109 4.49 -11.18 -3.23
C GLN A 109 3.36 -10.20 -3.52
N PRO A 110 3.36 -9.48 -4.68
CA PRO A 110 2.28 -8.57 -5.06
C PRO A 110 0.90 -9.23 -5.03
N ARG A 111 0.82 -10.54 -5.36
CA ARG A 111 -0.44 -11.29 -5.33
C ARG A 111 -1.08 -11.30 -3.93
N LEU A 112 -0.29 -11.60 -2.89
CA LEU A 112 -0.79 -11.62 -1.50
C LEU A 112 -1.36 -10.25 -1.09
N MET A 113 -0.68 -9.16 -1.48
CA MET A 113 -1.12 -7.80 -1.17
C MET A 113 -2.39 -7.42 -1.95
N THR A 114 -2.47 -7.83 -3.23
CA THR A 114 -3.66 -7.61 -4.06
C THR A 114 -4.86 -8.40 -3.54
N ASP A 115 -4.66 -9.64 -3.09
CA ASP A 115 -5.72 -10.46 -2.48
C ASP A 115 -6.25 -9.83 -1.19
N ALA A 116 -5.38 -9.24 -0.37
CA ALA A 116 -5.80 -8.48 0.81
C ALA A 116 -6.70 -7.29 0.45
N LEU A 117 -6.40 -6.57 -0.66
CA LEU A 117 -7.27 -5.51 -1.16
C LEU A 117 -8.61 -6.05 -1.66
N HIS A 118 -8.64 -7.21 -2.30
CA HIS A 118 -9.90 -7.84 -2.71
C HIS A 118 -10.75 -8.30 -1.52
N LEU A 119 -10.11 -8.80 -0.45
CA LEU A 119 -10.80 -9.13 0.81
C LEU A 119 -11.41 -7.88 1.44
N LEU A 120 -10.62 -6.78 1.54
CA LEU A 120 -11.13 -5.52 2.05
C LEU A 120 -12.27 -4.97 1.20
N ALA A 121 -12.14 -4.99 -0.13
CA ALA A 121 -13.17 -4.50 -1.04
C ALA A 121 -14.51 -5.25 -0.86
N ALA A 122 -14.47 -6.56 -0.58
CA ALA A 122 -15.68 -7.31 -0.24
C ALA A 122 -16.33 -6.82 1.07
N GLN A 123 -15.52 -6.47 2.09
CA GLN A 123 -16.02 -5.90 3.35
C GLN A 123 -16.61 -4.50 3.15
N VAL A 124 -15.98 -3.68 2.29
CA VAL A 124 -16.52 -2.36 1.91
C VAL A 124 -17.89 -2.51 1.27
N HIS A 125 -18.03 -3.41 0.29
CA HIS A 125 -19.33 -3.66 -0.37
C HIS A 125 -20.38 -4.23 0.59
N GLN A 126 -19.98 -5.07 1.53
CA GLN A 126 -20.90 -5.58 2.56
C GLN A 126 -21.43 -4.45 3.46
N ARG A 127 -20.58 -3.45 3.78
CA ARG A 127 -20.93 -2.34 4.68
C ARG A 127 -21.62 -1.17 3.97
N CYS A 128 -21.18 -0.82 2.75
CA CYS A 128 -21.58 0.38 2.03
C CYS A 128 -22.50 0.09 0.83
N GLY A 129 -22.80 -1.18 0.53
CA GLY A 129 -23.51 -1.59 -0.68
C GLY A 129 -22.57 -1.75 -1.89
N MET A 130 -23.12 -2.22 -3.00
CA MET A 130 -22.38 -2.50 -4.25
C MET A 130 -22.13 -1.20 -5.05
N VAL A 131 -21.44 -0.24 -4.43
CA VAL A 131 -21.05 1.02 -5.07
C VAL A 131 -19.54 1.02 -5.34
N PRO A 132 -19.08 1.63 -6.44
CA PRO A 132 -17.65 1.81 -6.66
C PRO A 132 -17.03 2.59 -5.51
N MET A 133 -15.89 2.13 -5.01
CA MET A 133 -15.15 2.77 -3.92
C MET A 133 -13.98 3.57 -4.47
N ASP A 134 -13.81 4.79 -3.98
CA ASP A 134 -12.60 5.55 -4.23
C ASP A 134 -11.45 4.99 -3.39
N ALA A 135 -10.21 5.15 -3.87
CA ALA A 135 -9.07 4.67 -3.11
C ALA A 135 -7.85 5.58 -3.25
N LEU A 136 -7.05 5.65 -2.19
CA LEU A 136 -5.74 6.29 -2.20
C LEU A 136 -4.69 5.26 -1.74
N ALA A 137 -3.60 5.17 -2.49
CA ALA A 137 -2.46 4.34 -2.13
C ALA A 137 -1.15 5.15 -2.16
N VAL A 138 -0.17 4.70 -1.39
CA VAL A 138 1.13 5.35 -1.28
C VAL A 138 2.24 4.39 -1.73
N SER A 139 3.20 4.93 -2.51
CA SER A 139 4.43 4.24 -2.91
C SER A 139 4.15 2.87 -3.55
N LEU A 140 4.65 1.77 -2.98
CA LEU A 140 4.45 0.42 -3.48
C LEU A 140 2.99 -0.06 -3.33
N GLY A 141 2.24 0.48 -2.39
CA GLY A 141 0.79 0.25 -2.28
C GLY A 141 0.03 0.60 -3.56
N CYS A 142 0.55 1.55 -4.36
CA CYS A 142 -0.02 1.92 -5.65
C CYS A 142 0.03 0.77 -6.67
N GLU A 143 1.10 -0.04 -6.67
CA GLU A 143 1.20 -1.21 -7.57
C GLU A 143 0.13 -2.26 -7.24
N PHE A 144 -0.12 -2.49 -5.94
CA PHE A 144 -1.13 -3.45 -5.49
C PHE A 144 -2.54 -2.97 -5.79
N LEU A 145 -2.81 -1.69 -5.55
CA LEU A 145 -4.11 -1.08 -5.85
C LEU A 145 -4.37 -1.05 -7.37
N ALA A 146 -3.37 -0.71 -8.18
CA ALA A 146 -3.50 -0.73 -9.62
C ALA A 146 -3.84 -2.14 -10.15
N ARG A 147 -3.17 -3.17 -9.63
CA ARG A 147 -3.47 -4.56 -9.97
C ARG A 147 -4.89 -4.96 -9.56
N ALA A 148 -5.32 -4.60 -8.34
CA ALA A 148 -6.68 -4.86 -7.87
C ALA A 148 -7.73 -4.18 -8.76
N ALA A 149 -7.45 -2.95 -9.21
CA ALA A 149 -8.33 -2.20 -10.09
C ALA A 149 -8.43 -2.81 -11.50
N VAL A 150 -7.31 -3.31 -12.04
CA VAL A 150 -7.31 -4.02 -13.33
C VAL A 150 -8.07 -5.34 -13.25
N GLU A 151 -7.96 -6.07 -12.14
CA GLU A 151 -8.61 -7.38 -11.96
C GLU A 151 -10.11 -7.28 -11.70
N ARG A 152 -10.55 -6.24 -10.99
CA ARG A 152 -11.97 -6.03 -10.65
C ARG A 152 -12.36 -4.57 -10.87
N PRO A 153 -12.40 -4.08 -12.12
CA PRO A 153 -12.57 -2.66 -12.41
C PRO A 153 -13.88 -2.07 -11.90
N ALA A 154 -14.96 -2.83 -11.86
CA ALA A 154 -16.26 -2.35 -11.37
C ALA A 154 -16.31 -2.06 -9.87
N MET A 155 -15.33 -2.55 -9.08
CA MET A 155 -15.27 -2.30 -7.64
C MET A 155 -14.68 -0.92 -7.30
N TRP A 156 -13.88 -0.35 -8.20
CA TRP A 156 -13.09 0.83 -7.93
C TRP A 156 -13.60 2.04 -8.71
N GLY A 157 -13.72 3.15 -7.99
CA GLY A 157 -14.06 4.46 -8.53
C GLY A 157 -12.81 5.24 -8.95
N ARG A 158 -12.53 6.36 -8.31
CA ARG A 158 -11.35 7.20 -8.56
C ARG A 158 -10.16 6.71 -7.74
N LEU A 159 -8.97 6.72 -8.33
CA LEU A 159 -7.75 6.25 -7.69
C LEU A 159 -6.75 7.40 -7.51
N ALA A 160 -6.31 7.61 -6.28
CA ALA A 160 -5.24 8.55 -5.96
C ALA A 160 -3.94 7.79 -5.69
N PHE A 161 -2.88 8.06 -6.43
CA PHE A 161 -1.55 7.46 -6.27
C PHE A 161 -0.55 8.49 -5.76
N VAL A 162 -0.07 8.30 -4.53
CA VAL A 162 0.91 9.19 -3.90
C VAL A 162 2.29 8.60 -4.02
N SER A 163 3.20 9.29 -4.71
CA SER A 163 4.58 8.86 -4.94
C SER A 163 4.70 7.40 -5.42
N PRO A 164 3.97 6.99 -6.46
CA PRO A 164 3.89 5.59 -6.89
C PRO A 164 5.26 5.05 -7.32
N THR A 165 5.55 3.79 -6.96
CA THR A 165 6.70 3.07 -7.47
C THR A 165 6.53 2.68 -8.94
N GLY A 166 7.60 2.21 -9.57
CA GLY A 166 7.57 1.80 -10.98
C GLY A 166 7.89 2.92 -11.97
N LEU A 167 7.74 4.19 -11.58
CA LEU A 167 7.89 5.35 -12.46
C LEU A 167 9.26 6.04 -12.38
N SER A 168 10.26 5.42 -11.77
CA SER A 168 11.64 5.92 -11.76
C SER A 168 12.37 5.55 -13.06
N GLY A 169 13.22 6.48 -13.56
CA GLY A 169 13.92 6.31 -14.84
C GLY A 169 12.98 6.45 -16.04
N THR A 170 13.47 6.03 -17.21
CA THR A 170 12.75 6.15 -18.50
C THR A 170 12.51 4.82 -19.18
N THR A 171 13.08 3.74 -18.67
CA THR A 171 12.92 2.40 -19.24
C THR A 171 11.65 1.73 -18.73
N PRO A 172 10.75 1.30 -19.63
CA PRO A 172 9.55 0.59 -19.22
C PRO A 172 9.90 -0.72 -18.49
N ARG A 173 9.18 -0.98 -17.39
CA ARG A 173 9.24 -2.24 -16.65
C ARG A 173 8.11 -3.13 -17.16
N ARG A 174 8.48 -4.06 -18.04
CA ARG A 174 7.59 -5.03 -18.64
C ARG A 174 8.14 -6.42 -18.37
N GLY A 175 7.26 -7.37 -18.12
CA GLY A 175 7.65 -8.74 -17.82
C GLY A 175 6.45 -9.69 -17.89
N PRO A 176 6.67 -11.00 -17.70
CA PRO A 176 5.56 -11.94 -17.61
C PRO A 176 4.55 -11.52 -16.55
N PRO A 177 3.24 -11.72 -16.80
CA PRO A 177 2.21 -11.36 -15.84
C PRO A 177 2.46 -11.96 -14.44
N GLY A 178 2.43 -11.11 -13.41
CA GLY A 178 2.66 -11.52 -12.03
C GLY A 178 4.13 -11.76 -11.65
N SER A 179 5.08 -11.53 -12.57
CA SER A 179 6.50 -11.62 -12.25
C SER A 179 6.96 -10.49 -11.34
N THR A 180 8.00 -10.77 -10.55
CA THR A 180 8.54 -9.84 -9.57
C THR A 180 9.99 -9.47 -9.88
N ARG A 181 10.49 -8.44 -9.21
CA ARG A 181 11.90 -8.00 -9.28
C ARG A 181 12.77 -8.71 -8.23
N GLU A 182 12.30 -9.83 -7.73
CA GLU A 182 13.00 -10.61 -6.70
C GLU A 182 14.42 -10.97 -7.12
N LYS A 183 15.35 -10.81 -6.18
CA LYS A 183 16.70 -11.37 -6.24
C LYS A 183 16.76 -12.56 -5.27
N PRO A 184 16.56 -13.80 -5.74
CA PRO A 184 16.42 -14.98 -4.87
C PRO A 184 17.60 -15.19 -3.92
N TRP A 185 18.83 -14.93 -4.40
CA TRP A 185 20.04 -15.02 -3.58
C TRP A 185 20.03 -14.02 -2.40
N LEU A 186 19.53 -12.78 -2.64
CA LEU A 186 19.43 -11.76 -1.60
C LEU A 186 18.34 -12.14 -0.59
N HIS A 187 17.20 -12.63 -1.07
CA HIS A 187 16.13 -13.13 -0.19
C HIS A 187 16.63 -14.27 0.71
N ALA A 188 17.31 -15.26 0.12
CA ALA A 188 17.90 -16.35 0.87
C ALA A 188 18.94 -15.86 1.91
N PHE A 189 19.79 -14.91 1.53
CA PHE A 189 20.77 -14.29 2.45
C PHE A 189 20.09 -13.58 3.62
N LEU A 190 19.10 -12.72 3.35
CA LEU A 190 18.37 -11.97 4.39
C LEU A 190 17.66 -12.89 5.38
N ARG A 191 17.21 -14.08 4.92
CA ARG A 191 16.51 -15.07 5.74
C ARG A 191 17.41 -16.16 6.32
N SER A 192 18.71 -16.07 6.11
CA SER A 192 19.66 -17.07 6.60
C SER A 192 19.80 -17.02 8.12
N ARG A 193 19.64 -18.17 8.77
CA ARG A 193 20.01 -18.35 10.19
C ARG A 193 21.53 -18.49 10.32
N PRO A 194 22.12 -17.95 11.39
CA PRO A 194 21.51 -17.44 12.62
C PRO A 194 21.31 -15.91 12.64
N TRP A 195 21.65 -15.16 11.59
CA TRP A 195 21.74 -13.69 11.65
C TRP A 195 20.49 -12.92 11.21
N GLU A 196 19.46 -13.57 10.64
CA GLU A 196 18.29 -12.87 10.13
C GLU A 196 17.68 -11.90 11.16
N GLN A 197 17.54 -12.34 12.40
CA GLN A 197 16.97 -11.52 13.47
C GLN A 197 17.89 -10.36 13.87
N THR A 198 19.20 -10.61 13.94
CA THR A 198 20.19 -9.57 14.28
C THR A 198 20.27 -8.52 13.18
N LEU A 199 20.25 -8.97 11.91
CA LEU A 199 20.21 -8.09 10.74
C LEU A 199 18.97 -7.21 10.76
N TYR A 200 17.79 -7.82 10.95
CA TYR A 200 16.53 -7.07 11.02
C TYR A 200 16.52 -6.05 12.16
N ARG A 201 16.95 -6.44 13.36
CA ARG A 201 17.10 -5.52 14.50
C ARG A 201 18.06 -4.37 14.19
N GLY A 202 19.12 -4.64 13.45
CA GLY A 202 20.07 -3.61 12.98
C GLY A 202 19.41 -2.60 12.05
N LEU A 203 18.67 -3.09 11.05
CA LEU A 203 17.97 -2.29 10.05
C LEU A 203 16.79 -1.49 10.62
N THR A 204 16.23 -1.93 11.74
CA THR A 204 15.07 -1.32 12.40
C THR A 204 15.40 -0.65 13.73
N ARG A 205 16.67 -0.28 13.95
CA ARG A 205 17.03 0.59 15.07
C ARG A 205 16.28 1.92 14.97
N PRO A 206 15.82 2.51 16.07
CA PRO A 206 15.06 3.78 16.04
C PRO A 206 15.74 4.86 15.20
N ALA A 207 17.08 5.01 15.33
CA ALA A 207 17.86 5.97 14.55
C ALA A 207 17.88 5.65 13.03
N VAL A 208 17.83 4.35 12.65
CA VAL A 208 17.78 3.94 11.24
C VAL A 208 16.40 4.19 10.65
N ILE A 209 15.32 3.88 11.39
CA ILE A 209 13.95 4.21 10.96
C ILE A 209 13.81 5.73 10.78
N ARG A 210 14.29 6.53 11.75
CA ARG A 210 14.31 8.00 11.63
C ARG A 210 15.07 8.46 10.40
N TYR A 211 16.25 7.96 10.18
CA TYR A 211 17.06 8.29 9.00
C TYR A 211 16.29 8.07 7.69
N PHE A 212 15.60 6.94 7.53
CA PHE A 212 14.81 6.68 6.32
C PHE A 212 13.58 7.55 6.22
N LEU A 213 12.90 7.86 7.32
CA LEU A 213 11.81 8.82 7.33
C LEU A 213 12.27 10.22 6.92
N GLU A 214 13.39 10.72 7.48
CA GLU A 214 14.00 12.01 7.09
C GLU A 214 14.32 12.06 5.59
N ARG A 215 14.78 10.95 5.01
CA ARG A 215 15.03 10.84 3.56
C ARG A 215 13.73 10.79 2.75
N THR A 216 12.67 10.23 3.29
CA THR A 216 11.33 10.22 2.68
C THR A 216 10.71 11.63 2.67
N TRP A 217 10.86 12.37 3.77
CA TRP A 217 10.43 13.77 3.86
C TRP A 217 11.37 14.73 3.11
N GLY A 218 12.63 14.35 2.92
CA GLY A 218 13.67 15.29 2.46
C GLY A 218 13.98 16.40 3.47
N SER A 219 13.65 16.17 4.74
CA SER A 219 13.75 17.09 5.88
C SER A 219 13.96 16.32 7.17
N LYS A 220 14.54 16.97 8.19
CA LYS A 220 14.62 16.42 9.55
C LYS A 220 13.34 16.59 10.35
N SER A 221 12.43 17.43 9.87
CA SER A 221 11.12 17.68 10.49
C SER A 221 10.11 16.62 10.04
N ILE A 222 10.17 15.45 10.65
CA ILE A 222 9.26 14.33 10.40
C ILE A 222 8.08 14.31 11.38
N ASP A 223 7.06 13.49 11.12
CA ASP A 223 6.00 13.22 12.11
C ASP A 223 6.53 12.24 13.18
N GLU A 224 6.76 12.75 14.39
CA GLU A 224 7.31 11.98 15.50
C GLU A 224 6.38 10.85 15.94
N THR A 225 5.08 11.04 15.88
CA THR A 225 4.11 10.01 16.26
C THR A 225 4.13 8.85 15.28
N LEU A 226 4.34 9.11 13.99
CA LEU A 226 4.54 8.04 13.00
C LEU A 226 5.85 7.30 13.26
N TRP A 227 6.95 8.02 13.52
CA TRP A 227 8.23 7.40 13.84
C TRP A 227 8.15 6.49 15.08
N GLU A 228 7.51 6.95 16.15
CA GLU A 228 7.32 6.15 17.37
C GLU A 228 6.51 4.88 17.09
N TYR A 229 5.45 5.01 16.31
CA TYR A 229 4.62 3.86 15.94
C TYR A 229 5.36 2.86 15.04
N ASP A 230 6.15 3.34 14.09
CA ASP A 230 7.00 2.50 13.23
C ASP A 230 8.03 1.72 14.05
N VAL A 231 8.63 2.34 15.08
CA VAL A 231 9.53 1.67 16.01
C VAL A 231 8.84 0.53 16.76
N LEU A 232 7.59 0.74 17.22
CA LEU A 232 6.80 -0.30 17.89
C LEU A 232 6.43 -1.44 16.91
N THR A 233 6.02 -1.07 15.70
CA THR A 233 5.64 -2.01 14.64
C THR A 233 6.81 -2.92 14.25
N ALA A 234 8.02 -2.37 14.14
CA ALA A 234 9.22 -3.12 13.82
C ALA A 234 9.63 -4.14 14.89
N ARG A 235 9.18 -3.97 16.14
CA ARG A 235 9.50 -4.88 17.26
C ARG A 235 8.54 -6.04 17.41
N GLN A 236 7.51 -6.10 16.56
CA GLN A 236 6.50 -7.16 16.67
C GLN A 236 7.03 -8.52 16.19
N PRO A 237 6.54 -9.63 16.75
CA PRO A 237 6.87 -10.97 16.27
C PRO A 237 6.59 -11.12 14.77
N GLY A 238 7.52 -11.69 14.00
CA GLY A 238 7.38 -11.89 12.55
C GLY A 238 7.54 -10.62 11.69
N ALA A 239 7.76 -9.44 12.26
CA ALA A 239 7.84 -8.18 11.54
C ALA A 239 8.94 -8.13 10.46
N ARG A 240 9.90 -9.07 10.44
CA ARG A 240 11.00 -9.14 9.47
C ARG A 240 10.61 -9.72 8.11
N PHE A 241 9.58 -10.55 8.04
CA PHE A 241 9.32 -11.35 6.84
C PHE A 241 8.92 -10.51 5.62
N ALA A 242 7.94 -9.65 5.77
CA ALA A 242 7.50 -8.75 4.68
C ALA A 242 8.57 -7.72 4.29
N PRO A 243 9.28 -7.04 5.22
CA PRO A 243 10.42 -6.19 4.89
C PRO A 243 11.57 -6.89 4.15
N PHE A 244 11.87 -8.15 4.46
CA PHE A 244 12.90 -8.89 3.71
C PHE A 244 12.46 -9.21 2.28
N ALA A 245 11.18 -9.50 2.06
CA ALA A 245 10.62 -9.61 0.72
C ALA A 245 10.66 -8.27 -0.03
N PHE A 246 10.40 -7.15 0.65
CA PHE A 246 10.57 -5.81 0.08
C PHE A 246 12.03 -5.55 -0.33
N LEU A 247 13.00 -5.76 0.57
CA LEU A 247 14.42 -5.54 0.31
C LEU A 247 14.98 -6.42 -0.80
N SER A 248 14.49 -7.66 -0.91
CA SER A 248 14.89 -8.58 -1.98
C SER A 248 14.26 -8.28 -3.34
N GLY A 249 13.28 -7.35 -3.40
CA GLY A 249 12.54 -7.02 -4.60
C GLY A 249 11.32 -7.89 -4.88
N ALA A 250 11.01 -8.86 -4.01
CA ALA A 250 9.89 -9.80 -4.19
C ALA A 250 8.51 -9.14 -4.19
N LEU A 251 8.35 -7.97 -3.54
CA LEU A 251 7.10 -7.22 -3.52
C LEU A 251 6.93 -6.27 -4.71
N PHE A 252 7.96 -6.03 -5.52
CA PHE A 252 7.88 -5.14 -6.69
C PHE A 252 7.48 -5.91 -7.93
N SER A 253 6.50 -5.41 -8.65
CA SER A 253 6.05 -6.00 -9.92
C SER A 253 7.04 -5.69 -11.06
N GLN A 254 7.45 -6.72 -11.80
CA GLN A 254 8.25 -6.53 -13.01
C GLN A 254 7.38 -6.04 -14.18
N ASP A 255 6.08 -6.36 -14.17
CA ASP A 255 5.08 -6.02 -15.18
C ASP A 255 4.29 -4.74 -14.87
N ILE A 256 4.83 -3.84 -14.02
CA ILE A 256 4.04 -2.72 -13.48
C ILE A 256 3.56 -1.73 -14.53
N HIS A 257 4.32 -1.49 -15.61
CA HIS A 257 3.88 -0.56 -16.65
C HIS A 257 2.70 -1.13 -17.43
N ASP A 258 2.69 -2.45 -17.69
CA ASP A 258 1.55 -3.11 -18.33
C ASP A 258 0.31 -3.04 -17.45
N ILE A 259 0.47 -3.08 -16.11
CA ILE A 259 -0.61 -2.90 -15.15
C ILE A 259 -1.11 -1.45 -15.18
N TYR A 260 -0.23 -0.46 -15.03
CA TYR A 260 -0.62 0.96 -15.04
C TYR A 260 -1.32 1.37 -16.34
N GLU A 261 -0.88 0.84 -17.47
CA GLU A 261 -1.50 1.07 -18.77
C GLU A 261 -2.91 0.47 -18.89
N ARG A 262 -3.21 -0.58 -18.14
CA ARG A 262 -4.53 -1.26 -18.17
C ARG A 262 -5.54 -0.68 -17.19
N VAL A 263 -5.14 0.15 -16.24
CA VAL A 263 -6.08 0.81 -15.32
C VAL A 263 -6.99 1.73 -16.12
N SER A 264 -8.30 1.49 -16.02
CA SER A 264 -9.33 2.25 -16.74
C SER A 264 -9.94 3.39 -15.93
N GLN A 265 -9.80 3.34 -14.60
CA GLN A 265 -10.32 4.36 -13.69
C GLN A 265 -9.60 5.69 -13.87
N PRO A 266 -10.26 6.82 -13.53
CA PRO A 266 -9.57 8.09 -13.36
C PRO A 266 -8.48 8.00 -12.30
N ILE A 267 -7.28 8.47 -12.61
CA ILE A 267 -6.14 8.44 -11.69
C ILE A 267 -5.62 9.86 -11.45
N TRP A 268 -5.48 10.22 -10.18
CA TRP A 268 -4.73 11.38 -9.74
C TRP A 268 -3.42 10.93 -9.11
N MET A 269 -2.31 11.21 -9.79
CA MET A 269 -0.98 10.96 -9.30
C MET A 269 -0.42 12.22 -8.64
N SER A 270 0.16 12.09 -7.46
CA SER A 270 0.89 13.15 -6.79
C SER A 270 2.29 12.70 -6.38
N HIS A 271 3.25 13.62 -6.36
CA HIS A 271 4.59 13.34 -5.83
C HIS A 271 5.29 14.63 -5.38
N GLY A 272 6.28 14.47 -4.50
CA GLY A 272 7.15 15.56 -4.05
C GLY A 272 8.39 15.73 -4.92
N LEU A 273 9.13 16.81 -4.66
CA LEU A 273 10.42 17.15 -5.30
C LEU A 273 11.62 16.96 -4.36
N HIS A 274 11.37 16.78 -3.07
CA HIS A 274 12.43 16.63 -2.06
C HIS A 274 12.65 15.17 -1.68
N GLY A 275 13.76 14.91 -1.01
CA GLY A 275 14.10 13.57 -0.52
C GLY A 275 14.62 12.63 -1.60
N ASP A 276 14.62 11.34 -1.29
CA ASP A 276 15.17 10.31 -2.18
C ASP A 276 14.20 9.85 -3.26
N PHE A 277 12.89 9.93 -2.99
CA PHE A 277 11.83 9.42 -3.88
C PHE A 277 11.30 10.53 -4.80
N LYS A 278 12.18 11.15 -5.57
CA LYS A 278 11.88 12.28 -6.49
C LYS A 278 12.00 11.96 -7.97
N ASP A 279 12.48 10.77 -8.34
CA ASP A 279 12.62 10.39 -9.75
C ASP A 279 11.31 9.79 -10.28
N PHE A 280 10.55 10.62 -10.97
CA PHE A 280 9.32 10.26 -11.66
C PHE A 280 9.41 10.51 -13.17
N ARG A 281 10.60 10.38 -13.77
CA ARG A 281 10.78 10.53 -15.23
C ARG A 281 9.93 9.53 -16.01
N GLY A 282 9.69 8.36 -15.47
CA GLY A 282 8.83 7.32 -16.04
C GLY A 282 7.35 7.71 -16.16
N LYS A 283 6.91 8.81 -15.52
CA LYS A 283 5.55 9.32 -15.73
C LYS A 283 5.24 9.68 -17.18
N ARG A 284 6.26 9.92 -18.01
CA ARG A 284 6.10 10.13 -19.45
C ARG A 284 5.48 8.92 -20.15
N LEU A 285 5.67 7.71 -19.63
CA LEU A 285 5.13 6.47 -20.19
C LEU A 285 3.60 6.35 -20.02
N ILE A 286 3.04 7.14 -19.10
CA ILE A 286 1.60 7.16 -18.80
C ILE A 286 0.96 8.53 -19.08
N HIS A 287 1.77 9.55 -19.45
CA HIS A 287 1.31 10.94 -19.60
C HIS A 287 0.25 11.10 -20.70
N ASP A 288 0.36 10.35 -21.79
CA ASP A 288 -0.55 10.45 -22.94
C ASP A 288 -1.88 9.72 -22.70
N ARG A 289 -2.04 9.07 -21.54
CA ARG A 289 -3.29 8.43 -21.15
C ARG A 289 -4.24 9.47 -20.55
N GLY A 290 -5.36 9.70 -21.21
CA GLY A 290 -6.32 10.73 -20.83
C GLY A 290 -6.94 10.58 -19.43
N ASN A 291 -6.80 9.38 -18.80
CA ASN A 291 -7.31 9.13 -17.46
C ASN A 291 -6.32 9.44 -16.32
N TRP A 292 -5.09 9.92 -16.62
CA TRP A 292 -4.09 10.26 -15.60
C TRP A 292 -3.93 11.79 -15.48
N ARG A 293 -3.92 12.27 -14.24
CA ARG A 293 -3.55 13.64 -13.88
C ARG A 293 -2.40 13.62 -12.89
N THR A 294 -1.51 14.61 -12.97
CA THR A 294 -0.35 14.70 -12.08
C THR A 294 -0.30 16.04 -11.38
N THR A 295 -0.13 16.02 -10.07
CA THR A 295 0.18 17.20 -9.24
C THR A 295 1.55 17.02 -8.59
N VAL A 296 2.37 18.07 -8.60
CA VAL A 296 3.72 18.07 -8.01
C VAL A 296 3.77 19.03 -6.84
N TYR A 297 4.29 18.56 -5.70
CA TYR A 297 4.40 19.34 -4.47
C TYR A 297 5.85 19.68 -4.14
N GLN A 298 6.06 20.84 -3.49
CA GLN A 298 7.36 21.24 -2.92
C GLN A 298 7.57 20.57 -1.56
N THR A 299 7.50 19.24 -1.52
CA THR A 299 7.54 18.41 -0.32
C THR A 299 8.36 17.16 -0.60
N GLY A 300 8.54 16.33 0.42
CA GLY A 300 8.97 14.95 0.25
C GLY A 300 7.89 14.04 -0.33
N ALA A 301 8.04 12.74 -0.13
CA ALA A 301 7.18 11.73 -0.74
C ALA A 301 5.75 11.68 -0.16
N LEU A 302 5.50 12.29 0.99
CA LEU A 302 4.22 12.24 1.73
C LEU A 302 3.61 13.64 1.90
N PRO A 303 3.13 14.29 0.82
CA PRO A 303 2.67 15.69 0.85
C PRO A 303 1.51 15.93 1.82
N TYR A 304 0.71 14.92 2.13
CA TYR A 304 -0.41 15.03 3.09
C TYR A 304 0.03 15.18 4.56
N PHE A 305 1.31 14.95 4.87
CA PHE A 305 1.89 15.31 6.18
C PHE A 305 2.41 16.76 6.20
N GLU A 306 3.01 17.21 5.10
CA GLU A 306 3.72 18.48 5.05
C GLU A 306 2.81 19.66 4.67
N VAL A 307 1.87 19.43 3.75
CA VAL A 307 0.92 20.44 3.24
C VAL A 307 -0.52 19.90 3.23
N PRO A 308 -1.04 19.43 4.40
CA PRO A 308 -2.30 18.67 4.48
C PRO A 308 -3.49 19.42 3.89
N SER A 309 -3.63 20.71 4.15
CA SER A 309 -4.77 21.50 3.66
C SER A 309 -4.79 21.59 2.14
N LYS A 310 -3.64 21.87 1.54
CA LYS A 310 -3.53 21.94 0.07
C LYS A 310 -3.74 20.56 -0.56
N PHE A 311 -3.12 19.52 0.00
CA PHE A 311 -3.26 18.16 -0.51
C PHE A 311 -4.72 17.69 -0.46
N CYS A 312 -5.41 17.89 0.66
CA CYS A 312 -6.81 17.51 0.80
C CYS A 312 -7.71 18.30 -0.17
N ALA A 313 -7.47 19.62 -0.36
CA ALA A 313 -8.23 20.40 -1.34
C ALA A 313 -8.05 19.88 -2.78
N ASP A 314 -6.83 19.54 -3.18
CA ASP A 314 -6.53 18.98 -4.50
C ASP A 314 -7.18 17.58 -4.67
N LEU A 315 -7.14 16.75 -3.61
CA LEU A 315 -7.77 15.42 -3.60
C LEU A 315 -9.30 15.53 -3.62
N ASP A 316 -9.89 16.45 -2.87
CA ASP A 316 -11.34 16.71 -2.88
C ASP A 316 -11.81 17.15 -4.26
N ALA A 317 -11.07 18.05 -4.91
CA ALA A 317 -11.37 18.46 -6.29
C ALA A 317 -11.40 17.25 -7.22
N PHE A 318 -10.42 16.34 -7.10
CA PHE A 318 -10.38 15.13 -7.90
C PHE A 318 -11.51 14.14 -7.57
N LEU A 319 -11.80 13.90 -6.28
CA LEU A 319 -12.81 12.93 -5.86
C LEU A 319 -14.25 13.38 -6.15
N ASN A 320 -14.49 14.69 -6.27
CA ASN A 320 -15.82 15.27 -6.49
C ASN A 320 -16.07 15.72 -7.94
N GLU A 321 -15.17 15.44 -8.86
CA GLU A 321 -15.39 15.75 -10.29
C GLU A 321 -16.58 14.96 -10.84
N ASN A 322 -17.56 15.66 -11.42
CA ASN A 322 -18.76 15.05 -11.99
C ASN A 322 -18.57 14.55 -13.44
N GLU A 323 -17.45 14.88 -14.11
CA GLU A 323 -17.20 14.46 -15.49
C GLU A 323 -16.17 13.33 -15.57
N PRO A 324 -16.40 12.34 -16.47
CA PRO A 324 -15.35 11.41 -16.86
C PRO A 324 -14.21 12.22 -17.48
N ILE A 325 -12.96 11.92 -17.13
CA ILE A 325 -11.77 12.52 -17.75
C ILE A 325 -11.79 12.12 -19.22
N ALA A 326 -12.21 13.06 -20.09
CA ALA A 326 -12.19 12.82 -21.52
C ALA A 326 -10.73 12.60 -21.98
N PRO A 327 -10.45 11.61 -22.86
CA PRO A 327 -9.14 11.49 -23.47
C PRO A 327 -8.84 12.80 -24.22
N ARG A 328 -7.69 13.42 -23.94
CA ARG A 328 -7.23 14.54 -24.75
C ARG A 328 -7.06 14.01 -26.18
N MET A 329 -7.97 14.39 -27.06
CA MET A 329 -7.77 14.19 -28.48
C MET A 329 -6.48 14.95 -28.86
N ASN A 330 -5.48 14.20 -29.34
CA ASN A 330 -4.31 14.81 -29.97
C ASN A 330 -4.81 15.71 -31.09
N ALA A 331 -4.77 17.03 -30.86
CA ALA A 331 -4.81 17.99 -31.96
C ALA A 331 -3.54 17.72 -32.75
N GLY A 332 -3.70 17.07 -33.90
CA GLY A 332 -2.61 16.76 -34.78
C GLY A 332 -1.88 18.04 -35.22
N ARG A 333 -0.58 17.97 -35.09
CA ARG A 333 0.40 18.49 -36.07
C ARG A 333 1.76 17.85 -35.76
#